data_88b061fdced43aa8cb3637e1799633ea
#
_entry.id   88b061fdced43aa8cb3637e1799633ea
#
_cell.length_a   1.000
_cell.length_b   1.000
_cell.length_c   1.000
_cell.angle_alpha   90.00
_cell.angle_beta   90.00
_cell.angle_gamma   90.00
#
_symmetry.space_group_name_H-M   'P 1'
#
loop_
_entity.id
_entity.type
_entity.pdbx_description
1 polymer ?
#
loop_
_entity_poly.entity_id
_entity_poly.type
_entity_poly.pdbx_seq_one_letter_code
_entity_poly.pdbx_strand_id
1 'polypeptide(L)'
;KTGKKLQSSITLNLITAVDDADKFARVSDDDLLTLVQKQTFKYFWDFGHPTSGLARERNTSGNTITSGGSGFGIMALVTGISRNFISKADGLTRMQKIVAFLKTADRFHGAYPHWLDGSTGKVIPFSTKDNGGDLVETSFLMAGLITARQYFNGSDIAETMLRNDINTIYNGVEWAWYRKDNGNTLYWHWS
;
A
#
# COMPACT_ATOMS: atom_id res chain seq x y z
N LYS A 1 -43.40 9.50 -40.71
CA LYS A 1 -42.85 8.13 -40.85
C LYS A 1 -43.98 7.17 -40.58
N THR A 2 -44.56 6.53 -41.60
CA THR A 2 -45.59 5.50 -41.48
C THR A 2 -44.87 4.18 -41.17
N GLY A 3 -44.85 3.79 -39.90
CA GLY A 3 -44.38 2.46 -39.49
C GLY A 3 -45.35 1.38 -40.04
N LYS A 4 -44.85 0.50 -40.92
CA LYS A 4 -45.61 -0.69 -41.29
C LYS A 4 -45.66 -1.65 -40.13
N LYS A 5 -46.87 -1.97 -39.65
CA LYS A 5 -47.08 -3.07 -38.68
C LYS A 5 -46.93 -4.41 -39.42
N LEU A 6 -46.24 -5.35 -38.79
CA LEU A 6 -46.26 -6.75 -39.18
C LEU A 6 -47.68 -7.28 -39.11
N GLN A 7 -48.15 -7.96 -40.18
CA GLN A 7 -49.47 -8.55 -40.27
C GLN A 7 -49.62 -9.84 -39.44
N SER A 8 -48.53 -10.45 -39.01
CA SER A 8 -48.49 -11.62 -38.13
C SER A 8 -47.34 -11.51 -37.18
N SER A 9 -47.51 -12.05 -35.96
CA SER A 9 -46.45 -12.19 -34.99
C SER A 9 -45.41 -13.23 -35.44
N ILE A 10 -44.14 -12.90 -35.35
CA ILE A 10 -43.04 -13.86 -35.53
C ILE A 10 -42.59 -14.27 -34.13
N THR A 11 -42.75 -15.54 -33.77
CA THR A 11 -42.20 -16.08 -32.52
C THR A 11 -40.84 -16.71 -32.84
N LEU A 12 -39.80 -16.20 -32.21
CA LEU A 12 -38.47 -16.77 -32.23
C LEU A 12 -38.24 -17.50 -30.91
N ASN A 13 -38.09 -18.81 -30.97
CA ASN A 13 -37.68 -19.61 -29.82
C ASN A 13 -36.14 -19.68 -29.82
N LEU A 14 -35.53 -18.99 -28.83
CA LEU A 14 -34.09 -19.06 -28.62
C LEU A 14 -33.85 -20.06 -27.48
N ILE A 15 -33.05 -21.08 -27.75
CA ILE A 15 -32.54 -21.99 -26.74
C ILE A 15 -31.08 -21.62 -26.57
N THR A 16 -30.72 -21.14 -25.39
CA THR A 16 -29.33 -20.95 -25.03
C THR A 16 -28.78 -22.29 -24.55
N ALA A 17 -27.74 -22.76 -25.17
CA ALA A 17 -26.99 -23.90 -24.65
C ALA A 17 -26.29 -23.49 -23.35
N VAL A 18 -26.27 -24.40 -22.37
CA VAL A 18 -25.43 -24.23 -21.19
C VAL A 18 -23.97 -24.26 -21.66
N ASP A 19 -23.22 -23.19 -21.37
CA ASP A 19 -21.80 -23.14 -21.61
C ASP A 19 -21.09 -23.82 -20.43
N ASP A 20 -20.86 -25.14 -20.58
CA ASP A 20 -20.17 -25.96 -19.58
C ASP A 20 -18.64 -25.88 -19.73
N ALA A 21 -18.14 -25.07 -20.66
CA ALA A 21 -16.69 -24.91 -20.83
C ALA A 21 -16.09 -24.16 -19.66
N ASP A 22 -15.00 -24.69 -19.12
CA ASP A 22 -14.20 -23.96 -18.12
C ASP A 22 -13.69 -22.65 -18.75
N LYS A 23 -14.20 -21.53 -18.24
CA LYS A 23 -13.79 -20.17 -18.67
C LYS A 23 -12.37 -19.83 -18.27
N PHE A 24 -11.81 -20.56 -17.32
CA PHE A 24 -10.46 -20.35 -16.79
C PHE A 24 -9.67 -21.65 -16.88
N ALA A 25 -8.38 -21.52 -17.17
CA ALA A 25 -7.48 -22.68 -17.14
C ALA A 25 -7.47 -23.28 -15.75
N ARG A 26 -7.60 -24.62 -15.66
CA ARG A 26 -7.39 -25.35 -14.42
C ARG A 26 -5.89 -25.37 -14.12
N VAL A 27 -5.51 -24.76 -13.02
CA VAL A 27 -4.14 -24.73 -12.49
C VAL A 27 -4.13 -25.40 -11.12
N SER A 28 -2.96 -25.79 -10.63
CA SER A 28 -2.83 -26.30 -9.26
C SER A 28 -3.13 -25.19 -8.24
N ASP A 29 -3.47 -25.57 -7.01
CA ASP A 29 -3.70 -24.60 -5.94
C ASP A 29 -2.46 -23.73 -5.68
N ASP A 30 -1.26 -24.30 -5.73
CA ASP A 30 0.00 -23.59 -5.57
C ASP A 30 0.23 -22.57 -6.70
N ASP A 31 -0.07 -22.92 -7.94
CA ASP A 31 0.04 -22.02 -9.08
C ASP A 31 -0.99 -20.89 -8.98
N LEU A 32 -2.22 -21.20 -8.56
CA LEU A 32 -3.27 -20.21 -8.35
C LEU A 32 -2.88 -19.22 -7.24
N LEU A 33 -2.41 -19.71 -6.10
CA LEU A 33 -1.95 -18.87 -5.00
C LEU A 33 -0.77 -17.99 -5.41
N THR A 34 0.18 -18.55 -6.17
CA THR A 34 1.31 -17.79 -6.71
C THR A 34 0.84 -16.71 -7.67
N LEU A 35 -0.11 -17.02 -8.55
CA LEU A 35 -0.69 -16.04 -9.47
C LEU A 35 -1.38 -14.90 -8.71
N VAL A 36 -2.22 -15.21 -7.71
CA VAL A 36 -2.92 -14.22 -6.90
C VAL A 36 -1.92 -13.32 -6.17
N GLN A 37 -0.90 -13.90 -5.51
CA GLN A 37 0.15 -13.14 -4.83
C GLN A 37 0.87 -12.20 -5.79
N LYS A 38 1.26 -12.70 -6.97
CA LYS A 38 1.98 -11.90 -7.97
C LYS A 38 1.13 -10.76 -8.52
N GLN A 39 -0.17 -10.98 -8.75
CA GLN A 39 -1.07 -9.93 -9.23
C GLN A 39 -1.35 -8.89 -8.13
N THR A 40 -1.53 -9.32 -6.88
CA THR A 40 -1.69 -8.42 -5.73
C THR A 40 -0.43 -7.58 -5.50
N PHE A 41 0.75 -8.20 -5.60
CA PHE A 41 2.04 -7.52 -5.47
C PHE A 41 2.20 -6.34 -6.45
N LYS A 42 1.67 -6.46 -7.67
CA LYS A 42 1.73 -5.39 -8.67
C LYS A 42 1.11 -4.09 -8.19
N TYR A 43 0.10 -4.13 -7.34
CA TYR A 43 -0.49 -2.92 -6.78
C TYR A 43 0.56 -2.07 -6.04
N PHE A 44 1.40 -2.70 -5.24
CA PHE A 44 2.44 -2.00 -4.49
C PHE A 44 3.69 -1.72 -5.32
N TRP A 45 4.01 -2.56 -6.29
CA TRP A 45 5.21 -2.43 -7.09
C TRP A 45 5.03 -1.51 -8.30
N ASP A 46 4.02 -1.80 -9.13
CA ASP A 46 3.79 -1.08 -10.38
C ASP A 46 3.04 0.25 -10.15
N PHE A 47 2.07 0.27 -9.23
CA PHE A 47 1.28 1.44 -8.89
C PHE A 47 1.82 2.25 -7.73
N GLY A 48 2.89 1.82 -7.08
CA GLY A 48 3.58 2.63 -6.08
C GLY A 48 3.89 4.03 -6.62
N HIS A 49 3.77 5.06 -5.76
CA HIS A 49 3.94 6.43 -6.21
C HIS A 49 5.37 6.65 -6.75
N PRO A 50 5.57 7.24 -7.94
CA PRO A 50 6.87 7.27 -8.61
C PRO A 50 7.94 8.05 -7.84
N THR A 51 7.59 9.11 -7.11
CA THR A 51 8.52 9.91 -6.33
C THR A 51 8.82 9.27 -4.98
N SER A 52 7.79 8.92 -4.20
CA SER A 52 7.96 8.41 -2.84
C SER A 52 8.21 6.90 -2.77
N GLY A 53 7.75 6.13 -3.74
CA GLY A 53 7.73 4.66 -3.68
C GLY A 53 6.66 4.07 -2.77
N LEU A 54 5.87 4.91 -2.08
CA LEU A 54 4.82 4.52 -1.16
C LEU A 54 3.54 4.08 -1.88
N ALA A 55 2.67 3.38 -1.17
CA ALA A 55 1.40 2.90 -1.71
C ALA A 55 0.43 4.06 -1.91
N ARG A 56 -0.17 4.16 -3.09
CA ARG A 56 -1.30 5.05 -3.31
C ARG A 56 -2.50 4.59 -2.51
N GLU A 57 -3.39 5.51 -2.18
CA GLU A 57 -4.63 5.20 -1.45
C GLU A 57 -5.49 4.24 -2.27
N ARG A 58 -5.58 4.48 -3.59
CA ARG A 58 -6.18 3.55 -4.58
C ARG A 58 -5.56 3.81 -5.96
N ASN A 59 -5.88 2.98 -6.95
CA ASN A 59 -5.33 3.10 -8.30
C ASN A 59 -5.69 4.41 -9.02
N THR A 60 -6.71 5.12 -8.57
CA THR A 60 -7.19 6.39 -9.16
C THR A 60 -6.93 7.62 -8.28
N SER A 61 -6.23 7.48 -7.14
CA SER A 61 -6.04 8.56 -6.18
C SER A 61 -4.96 9.61 -6.54
N GLY A 62 -4.37 9.49 -7.73
CA GLY A 62 -3.35 10.45 -8.18
C GLY A 62 -2.12 10.46 -7.28
N ASN A 63 -1.82 11.61 -6.65
CA ASN A 63 -0.68 11.74 -5.74
C ASN A 63 -0.97 11.33 -4.30
N THR A 64 -2.23 11.04 -3.96
CA THR A 64 -2.56 10.67 -2.58
C THR A 64 -2.00 9.28 -2.25
N ILE A 65 -1.12 9.25 -1.27
CA ILE A 65 -0.59 8.03 -0.67
C ILE A 65 -1.12 7.86 0.75
N THR A 66 -1.14 6.64 1.27
CA THR A 66 -1.58 6.32 2.63
C THR A 66 -0.42 5.74 3.44
N SER A 67 -0.32 6.19 4.69
CA SER A 67 0.77 5.76 5.58
C SER A 67 0.65 4.29 5.96
N GLY A 68 -0.50 3.84 6.44
CA GLY A 68 -0.70 2.44 6.83
C GLY A 68 -0.68 1.48 5.64
N GLY A 69 -1.35 1.84 4.53
CA GLY A 69 -1.27 1.06 3.29
C GLY A 69 0.15 0.92 2.78
N SER A 70 1.00 1.93 2.99
CA SER A 70 2.43 1.85 2.67
C SER A 70 3.17 0.87 3.58
N GLY A 71 2.78 0.72 4.84
CA GLY A 71 3.30 -0.33 5.72
C GLY A 71 3.04 -1.73 5.17
N PHE A 72 1.82 -2.00 4.71
CA PHE A 72 1.50 -3.25 4.00
C PHE A 72 2.29 -3.38 2.70
N GLY A 73 2.45 -2.28 1.95
CA GLY A 73 3.27 -2.26 0.73
C GLY A 73 4.73 -2.64 0.98
N ILE A 74 5.32 -2.20 2.08
CA ILE A 74 6.66 -2.58 2.49
C ILE A 74 6.73 -4.10 2.80
N MET A 75 5.74 -4.67 3.49
CA MET A 75 5.68 -6.12 3.72
C MET A 75 5.51 -6.88 2.41
N ALA A 76 4.71 -6.34 1.48
CA ALA A 76 4.56 -6.91 0.14
C ALA A 76 5.89 -6.89 -0.64
N LEU A 77 6.73 -5.84 -0.51
CA LEU A 77 8.07 -5.79 -1.10
C LEU A 77 8.96 -6.92 -0.59
N VAL A 78 9.02 -7.12 0.73
CA VAL A 78 9.77 -8.22 1.34
C VAL A 78 9.29 -9.58 0.83
N THR A 79 7.98 -9.76 0.76
CA THR A 79 7.37 -10.98 0.20
C THR A 79 7.74 -11.15 -1.28
N GLY A 80 7.68 -10.08 -2.07
CA GLY A 80 8.03 -10.09 -3.49
C GLY A 80 9.48 -10.51 -3.74
N ILE A 81 10.41 -10.06 -2.91
CA ILE A 81 11.80 -10.51 -2.95
C ILE A 81 11.91 -11.99 -2.59
N SER A 82 11.29 -12.41 -1.48
CA SER A 82 11.32 -13.79 -1.00
C SER A 82 10.71 -14.77 -2.00
N ARG A 83 9.71 -14.33 -2.76
CA ARG A 83 9.06 -15.12 -3.82
C ARG A 83 9.73 -14.96 -5.19
N ASN A 84 10.83 -14.24 -5.29
CA ASN A 84 11.53 -13.94 -6.55
C ASN A 84 10.66 -13.22 -7.61
N PHE A 85 9.70 -12.40 -7.18
CA PHE A 85 8.95 -11.52 -8.09
C PHE A 85 9.78 -10.32 -8.52
N ILE A 86 10.68 -9.87 -7.64
CA ILE A 86 11.70 -8.84 -7.87
C ILE A 86 13.02 -9.26 -7.28
N SER A 87 14.13 -8.64 -7.71
CA SER A 87 15.44 -8.89 -7.11
C SER A 87 15.57 -8.20 -5.73
N LYS A 88 16.47 -8.72 -4.88
CA LYS A 88 16.79 -8.08 -3.59
C LYS A 88 17.35 -6.67 -3.79
N ALA A 89 18.13 -6.47 -4.84
CA ALA A 89 18.72 -5.16 -5.17
C ALA A 89 17.67 -4.12 -5.55
N ASP A 90 16.68 -4.51 -6.37
CA ASP A 90 15.56 -3.63 -6.73
C ASP A 90 14.69 -3.29 -5.51
N GLY A 91 14.42 -4.28 -4.67
CA GLY A 91 13.69 -4.08 -3.42
C GLY A 91 14.44 -3.15 -2.46
N LEU A 92 15.75 -3.31 -2.30
CA LEU A 92 16.59 -2.41 -1.49
C LEU A 92 16.55 -0.97 -2.02
N THR A 93 16.68 -0.79 -3.34
CA THR A 93 16.57 0.53 -3.99
C THR A 93 15.22 1.18 -3.71
N ARG A 94 14.12 0.41 -3.80
CA ARG A 94 12.78 0.91 -3.48
C ARG A 94 12.66 1.28 -2.00
N MET A 95 13.19 0.47 -1.09
CA MET A 95 13.16 0.76 0.34
C MET A 95 13.95 2.02 0.69
N GLN A 96 15.13 2.22 0.09
CA GLN A 96 15.92 3.45 0.27
C GLN A 96 15.14 4.69 -0.19
N LYS A 97 14.46 4.61 -1.33
CA LYS A 97 13.59 5.69 -1.82
C LYS A 97 12.47 6.00 -0.82
N ILE A 98 11.76 4.98 -0.34
CA ILE A 98 10.67 5.12 0.64
C ILE A 98 11.18 5.80 1.91
N VAL A 99 12.27 5.31 2.47
CA VAL A 99 12.83 5.84 3.73
C VAL A 99 13.34 7.26 3.55
N ALA A 100 14.01 7.56 2.44
CA ALA A 100 14.46 8.93 2.15
C ALA A 100 13.29 9.92 2.07
N PHE A 101 12.18 9.53 1.44
CA PHE A 101 10.97 10.34 1.39
C PHE A 101 10.35 10.52 2.78
N LEU A 102 10.20 9.47 3.55
CA LEU A 102 9.62 9.51 4.90
C LEU A 102 10.40 10.40 5.87
N LYS A 103 11.72 10.51 5.70
CA LYS A 103 12.57 11.40 6.53
C LYS A 103 12.22 12.88 6.35
N THR A 104 11.63 13.26 5.24
CA THR A 104 11.29 14.66 4.88
C THR A 104 9.80 14.94 4.87
N ALA A 105 8.97 13.91 4.95
CA ALA A 105 7.51 14.05 4.94
C ALA A 105 6.98 14.69 6.24
N ASP A 106 5.82 15.31 6.14
CA ASP A 106 5.15 15.92 7.29
C ASP A 106 4.85 14.86 8.37
N ARG A 107 5.11 15.23 9.60
CA ARG A 107 4.84 14.44 10.81
C ARG A 107 4.32 15.36 11.91
N PHE A 108 3.50 14.79 12.78
CA PHE A 108 3.01 15.47 13.98
C PHE A 108 3.44 14.68 15.21
N HIS A 109 4.33 15.23 16.04
CA HIS A 109 4.97 14.47 17.13
C HIS A 109 5.51 13.11 16.69
N GLY A 110 6.14 13.11 15.51
CA GLY A 110 6.72 11.92 14.90
C GLY A 110 5.74 10.96 14.23
N ALA A 111 4.43 11.07 14.47
CA ALA A 111 3.42 10.29 13.78
C ALA A 111 3.14 10.85 12.38
N TYR A 112 2.95 9.96 11.42
CA TYR A 112 2.59 10.31 10.05
C TYR A 112 1.09 10.54 9.94
N PRO A 113 0.65 11.45 9.05
CA PRO A 113 -0.77 11.64 8.80
C PRO A 113 -1.37 10.44 8.07
N HIS A 114 -2.70 10.36 8.05
CA HIS A 114 -3.43 9.33 7.31
C HIS A 114 -3.05 9.33 5.83
N TRP A 115 -3.10 10.52 5.20
CA TRP A 115 -2.73 10.75 3.82
C TRP A 115 -1.62 11.78 3.67
N LEU A 116 -0.75 11.51 2.70
CA LEU A 116 0.30 12.43 2.24
C LEU A 116 0.20 12.64 0.73
N ASP A 117 0.63 13.78 0.27
CA ASP A 117 0.97 13.98 -1.14
C ASP A 117 2.29 13.26 -1.44
N GLY A 118 2.23 12.26 -2.29
CA GLY A 118 3.37 11.39 -2.60
C GLY A 118 4.51 12.08 -3.35
N SER A 119 4.28 13.28 -3.90
CA SER A 119 5.31 14.07 -4.58
C SER A 119 6.04 15.00 -3.62
N THR A 120 5.33 15.57 -2.64
CA THR A 120 5.85 16.64 -1.76
C THR A 120 6.04 16.22 -0.32
N GLY A 121 5.42 15.14 0.12
CA GLY A 121 5.40 14.70 1.53
C GLY A 121 4.49 15.55 2.42
N LYS A 122 3.68 16.44 1.86
CA LYS A 122 2.76 17.28 2.62
C LYS A 122 1.51 16.51 3.00
N VAL A 123 0.97 16.83 4.19
CA VAL A 123 -0.29 16.24 4.66
C VAL A 123 -1.44 16.58 3.69
N ILE A 124 -2.24 15.57 3.39
CA ILE A 124 -3.56 15.73 2.77
C ILE A 124 -4.58 15.44 3.88
N PRO A 125 -5.41 16.40 4.29
CA PRO A 125 -6.38 16.17 5.36
C PRO A 125 -7.36 15.04 5.02
N PHE A 126 -7.46 14.05 5.89
CA PHE A 126 -8.48 13.02 5.79
C PHE A 126 -9.84 13.57 6.22
N SER A 127 -9.83 14.38 7.28
CA SER A 127 -10.98 15.14 7.76
C SER A 127 -10.50 16.39 8.51
N THR A 128 -11.44 17.27 8.92
CA THR A 128 -11.13 18.47 9.68
C THR A 128 -10.40 18.19 11.00
N LYS A 129 -10.63 17.02 11.60
CA LYS A 129 -10.00 16.62 12.86
C LYS A 129 -8.94 15.53 12.68
N ASP A 130 -8.63 15.18 11.44
CA ASP A 130 -7.60 14.21 11.07
C ASP A 130 -6.79 14.79 9.89
N ASN A 131 -5.99 15.81 10.23
CA ASN A 131 -5.11 16.54 9.32
C ASN A 131 -3.68 16.67 9.86
N GLY A 132 -3.38 15.92 10.91
CA GLY A 132 -2.06 15.87 11.57
C GLY A 132 -1.56 14.43 11.67
N GLY A 133 -1.19 13.99 12.88
CA GLY A 133 -0.72 12.61 13.09
C GLY A 133 -1.87 11.61 13.23
N ASP A 134 -1.70 10.44 12.65
CA ASP A 134 -2.59 9.28 12.82
C ASP A 134 -1.77 8.10 13.36
N LEU A 135 -2.06 7.68 14.61
CA LEU A 135 -1.30 6.61 15.27
C LEU A 135 -1.58 5.23 14.71
N VAL A 136 -2.80 4.98 14.23
CA VAL A 136 -3.16 3.69 13.64
C VAL A 136 -2.41 3.49 12.34
N GLU A 137 -2.47 4.48 11.46
CA GLU A 137 -1.73 4.48 10.20
C GLU A 137 -0.20 4.42 10.43
N THR A 138 0.29 5.21 11.38
CA THR A 138 1.71 5.18 11.78
C THR A 138 2.12 3.80 12.31
N SER A 139 1.28 3.13 13.10
CA SER A 139 1.57 1.79 13.62
C SER A 139 1.76 0.76 12.50
N PHE A 140 0.90 0.77 11.48
CA PHE A 140 1.04 -0.10 10.33
C PHE A 140 2.29 0.24 9.51
N LEU A 141 2.59 1.54 9.33
CA LEU A 141 3.81 1.96 8.66
C LEU A 141 5.05 1.46 9.40
N MET A 142 5.09 1.64 10.72
CA MET A 142 6.20 1.17 11.56
C MET A 142 6.34 -0.36 11.52
N ALA A 143 5.23 -1.11 11.54
CA ALA A 143 5.27 -2.57 11.39
C ALA A 143 5.94 -2.99 10.08
N GLY A 144 5.60 -2.33 8.96
CA GLY A 144 6.26 -2.56 7.68
C GLY A 144 7.75 -2.21 7.71
N LEU A 145 8.11 -1.05 8.24
CA LEU A 145 9.50 -0.62 8.34
C LEU A 145 10.34 -1.56 9.22
N ILE A 146 9.82 -2.02 10.36
CA ILE A 146 10.51 -2.98 11.23
C ILE A 146 10.70 -4.32 10.49
N THR A 147 9.70 -4.78 9.74
CA THR A 147 9.80 -5.99 8.92
C THR A 147 10.94 -5.86 7.90
N ALA A 148 11.00 -4.74 7.17
CA ALA A 148 12.07 -4.48 6.22
C ALA A 148 13.45 -4.38 6.91
N ARG A 149 13.54 -3.72 8.07
CA ARG A 149 14.77 -3.62 8.87
C ARG A 149 15.33 -5.00 9.23
N GLN A 150 14.45 -5.95 9.55
CA GLN A 150 14.87 -7.32 9.90
C GLN A 150 15.23 -8.14 8.66
N TYR A 151 14.56 -7.90 7.54
CA TYR A 151 14.85 -8.60 6.29
C TYR A 151 16.18 -8.16 5.66
N PHE A 152 16.44 -6.86 5.60
CA PHE A 152 17.70 -6.28 5.09
C PHE A 152 18.76 -6.25 6.21
N ASN A 153 19.28 -7.43 6.57
CA ASN A 153 20.18 -7.62 7.71
C ASN A 153 21.65 -7.87 7.31
N GLY A 154 22.01 -7.63 6.05
CA GLY A 154 23.38 -7.75 5.56
C GLY A 154 24.32 -6.74 6.22
N SER A 155 25.62 -7.05 6.19
CA SER A 155 26.68 -6.20 6.76
C SER A 155 27.17 -5.10 5.81
N ASP A 156 26.67 -5.09 4.56
CA ASP A 156 27.02 -4.05 3.61
C ASP A 156 26.52 -2.66 4.05
N ILE A 157 27.16 -1.63 3.51
CA ILE A 157 26.90 -0.25 3.93
C ILE A 157 25.47 0.20 3.60
N ALA A 158 24.91 -0.28 2.48
CA ALA A 158 23.60 0.15 2.01
C ALA A 158 22.46 -0.39 2.91
N GLU A 159 22.52 -1.68 3.26
CA GLU A 159 21.56 -2.28 4.20
C GLU A 159 21.75 -1.73 5.61
N THR A 160 22.99 -1.47 6.05
CA THR A 160 23.26 -0.86 7.35
C THR A 160 22.70 0.55 7.44
N MET A 161 22.88 1.39 6.41
CA MET A 161 22.29 2.74 6.37
C MET A 161 20.76 2.67 6.37
N LEU A 162 20.16 1.77 5.60
CA LEU A 162 18.71 1.57 5.60
C LEU A 162 18.19 1.26 7.00
N ARG A 163 18.82 0.33 7.73
CA ARG A 163 18.42 -0.01 9.11
C ARG A 163 18.55 1.18 10.06
N ASN A 164 19.62 1.95 9.96
CA ASN A 164 19.82 3.14 10.80
C ASN A 164 18.77 4.21 10.53
N ASP A 165 18.45 4.45 9.28
CA ASP A 165 17.42 5.41 8.90
C ASP A 165 16.01 4.96 9.38
N ILE A 166 15.69 3.67 9.27
CA ILE A 166 14.45 3.11 9.83
C ILE A 166 14.41 3.28 11.36
N ASN A 167 15.53 3.00 12.06
CA ASN A 167 15.60 3.22 13.50
C ASN A 167 15.38 4.70 13.87
N THR A 168 15.93 5.63 13.09
CA THR A 168 15.74 7.06 13.30
C THR A 168 14.26 7.46 13.15
N ILE A 169 13.58 6.95 12.12
CA ILE A 169 12.16 7.19 11.91
C ILE A 169 11.34 6.62 13.07
N TYR A 170 11.58 5.36 13.44
CA TYR A 170 10.86 4.65 14.50
C TYR A 170 11.01 5.34 15.87
N ASN A 171 12.25 5.67 16.23
CA ASN A 171 12.55 6.32 17.52
C ASN A 171 12.06 7.78 17.57
N GLY A 172 11.77 8.38 16.44
CA GLY A 172 11.25 9.75 16.35
C GLY A 172 9.73 9.84 16.61
N VAL A 173 9.02 8.72 16.78
CA VAL A 173 7.59 8.75 17.10
C VAL A 173 7.41 8.91 18.61
N GLU A 174 6.79 10.00 19.01
CA GLU A 174 6.56 10.35 20.41
C GLU A 174 5.28 9.68 20.94
N TRP A 175 5.26 8.34 21.02
CA TRP A 175 4.08 7.57 21.44
C TRP A 175 3.48 8.04 22.76
N ALA A 176 4.31 8.43 23.74
CA ALA A 176 3.87 8.89 25.04
C ALA A 176 3.10 10.22 24.96
N TRP A 177 3.40 11.09 23.97
CA TRP A 177 2.70 12.34 23.75
C TRP A 177 1.21 12.13 23.40
N TYR A 178 0.92 11.04 22.70
CA TYR A 178 -0.44 10.68 22.29
C TYR A 178 -1.28 10.02 23.41
N ARG A 179 -0.74 9.89 24.62
CA ARG A 179 -1.51 9.33 25.73
C ARG A 179 -2.58 10.31 26.18
N LYS A 180 -3.84 9.86 26.16
CA LYS A 180 -4.97 10.66 26.64
C LYS A 180 -4.84 10.90 28.15
N ASP A 181 -4.77 12.14 28.55
CA ASP A 181 -4.71 12.58 29.95
C ASP A 181 -3.63 11.87 30.79
N ASN A 182 -2.50 11.51 30.18
CA ASN A 182 -1.46 10.65 30.75
C ASN A 182 -1.95 9.26 31.24
N GLY A 183 -3.14 8.85 30.77
CA GLY A 183 -3.75 7.55 31.08
C GLY A 183 -3.17 6.38 30.28
N ASN A 184 -3.93 5.29 30.20
CA ASN A 184 -3.55 4.06 29.50
C ASN A 184 -4.16 3.93 28.09
N THR A 185 -4.78 4.99 27.57
CA THR A 185 -5.36 5.05 26.23
C THR A 185 -4.61 6.06 25.39
N LEU A 186 -4.59 5.83 24.06
CA LEU A 186 -3.98 6.73 23.10
C LEU A 186 -5.07 7.46 22.29
N TYR A 187 -4.79 8.68 21.89
CA TYR A 187 -5.57 9.31 20.84
C TYR A 187 -5.31 8.58 19.52
N TRP A 188 -6.34 8.43 18.71
CA TRP A 188 -6.19 7.83 17.37
C TRP A 188 -5.43 8.75 16.43
N HIS A 189 -5.93 9.97 16.31
CA HIS A 189 -5.36 10.97 15.43
C HIS A 189 -5.36 12.34 16.11
N TRP A 190 -4.61 13.25 15.54
CA TRP A 190 -4.48 14.62 16.03
C TRP A 190 -4.48 15.61 14.86
N SER A 191 -5.07 16.79 15.09
CA SER A 191 -5.11 17.90 14.13
C SER A 191 -4.37 19.11 14.67
#